data_27a296fb02b4bb02e91012865a3a3caf
#
_entry.id   27a296fb02b4bb02e91012865a3a3caf
#
_cell.length_a   1.000
_cell.length_b   1.000
_cell.length_c   1.000
_cell.angle_alpha   90.00
_cell.angle_beta   90.00
_cell.angle_gamma   90.00
#
_symmetry.space_group_name_H-M   'P 1'
#
loop_
_entity.id
_entity.type
_entity.pdbx_description
1 polymer ?
#
loop_
_entity_poly.entity_id
_entity_poly.type
_entity_poly.pdbx_seq_one_letter_code
_entity_poly.pdbx_strand_id
1 'polypeptide(L)'
;MPAPAPSSPAPFVRVQDWLREHRGLVDTLLALGLWVLFGFVTAVSSMDGREAFWMITVTTVQLLPLAWRRARPEISFGIITAGHLLQLLVASTPLPSNLSAMMSAYAVAAYSRHRRVRQVALAVATVAGPLAIIDWDGYQDTPLTAQVFSALMYSGLALVCWLWGDLTRRRRELVSRLQEQNDALRRDRDQRARLAAQDERTRIARKMHDIVAHSLSVVVVQADGAAYTAEHSADFSREHAQRALTTIGTTAREALSETRRLVGVLRTAEDEGGDPTDLVYTPTETLADLPDLVDRVAASGIDVTLDQLVDVSAVPRETGLAAYRIVQESLTNVIKHAGSGARVRVRVDADAQLRVEIRDDGRGAAARDDGDGHGLIGMRERAASVGGTMTAGPASGGGYLVTADLPFDPEASR
;
A
#
# COMPACT_ATOMS: atom_id res chain seq x y z
N MET A 1 12.12 -9.54 -5.10
CA MET A 1 12.07 -10.20 -3.77
C MET A 1 10.62 -10.57 -3.51
N PRO A 2 10.27 -11.83 -3.21
CA PRO A 2 8.92 -12.16 -2.80
C PRO A 2 8.60 -11.42 -1.50
N ALA A 3 7.41 -10.82 -1.45
CA ALA A 3 6.91 -10.14 -0.25
C ALA A 3 6.97 -11.13 0.93
N PRO A 4 7.44 -10.71 2.13
CA PRO A 4 7.47 -11.58 3.29
C PRO A 4 6.04 -12.06 3.56
N ALA A 5 5.88 -13.39 3.69
CA ALA A 5 4.60 -13.99 4.05
C ALA A 5 4.06 -13.30 5.32
N PRO A 6 2.74 -12.98 5.39
CA PRO A 6 2.17 -12.32 6.55
C PRO A 6 2.47 -13.17 7.78
N SER A 7 3.26 -12.62 8.70
CA SER A 7 3.58 -13.27 9.96
C SER A 7 2.27 -13.59 10.68
N SER A 8 2.07 -14.86 11.06
CA SER A 8 0.90 -15.28 11.84
C SER A 8 0.78 -14.40 13.08
N PRO A 9 -0.42 -13.82 13.37
CA PRO A 9 -0.58 -12.91 14.51
C PRO A 9 -0.17 -13.61 15.80
N ALA A 10 0.55 -12.88 16.66
CA ALA A 10 1.04 -13.39 17.95
C ALA A 10 -0.12 -14.04 18.74
N PRO A 11 0.10 -15.10 19.52
CA PRO A 11 -0.94 -15.85 20.23
C PRO A 11 -1.83 -14.94 21.08
N PHE A 12 -1.27 -13.87 21.64
CA PHE A 12 -2.00 -12.86 22.42
C PHE A 12 -3.05 -12.11 21.59
N VAL A 13 -2.75 -11.79 20.32
CA VAL A 13 -3.70 -11.10 19.41
C VAL A 13 -4.87 -12.01 19.08
N ARG A 14 -4.62 -13.30 18.82
CA ARG A 14 -5.68 -14.30 18.56
C ARG A 14 -6.63 -14.46 19.74
N VAL A 15 -6.13 -14.49 20.98
CA VAL A 15 -6.94 -14.56 22.19
C VAL A 15 -7.80 -13.29 22.34
N GLN A 16 -7.24 -12.11 22.10
CA GLN A 16 -8.00 -10.85 22.15
C GLN A 16 -9.11 -10.80 21.11
N ASP A 17 -8.85 -11.26 19.89
CA ASP A 17 -9.84 -11.27 18.83
C ASP A 17 -10.95 -12.28 19.13
N TRP A 18 -10.61 -13.46 19.61
CA TRP A 18 -11.58 -14.45 20.06
C TRP A 18 -12.49 -13.92 21.19
N LEU A 19 -11.91 -13.24 22.21
CA LEU A 19 -12.67 -12.60 23.29
C LEU A 19 -13.58 -11.48 22.80
N ARG A 20 -13.21 -10.80 21.72
CA ARG A 20 -14.05 -9.76 21.07
C ARG A 20 -15.20 -10.37 20.29
N GLU A 21 -14.98 -11.47 19.60
CA GLU A 21 -16.03 -12.17 18.83
C GLU A 21 -17.06 -12.85 19.76
N HIS A 22 -16.59 -13.43 20.87
CA HIS A 22 -17.45 -14.21 21.78
C HIS A 22 -17.85 -13.43 23.05
N ARG A 23 -18.09 -12.10 22.94
CA ARG A 23 -18.37 -11.22 24.08
C ARG A 23 -19.54 -11.69 24.95
N GLY A 24 -20.61 -12.20 24.33
CA GLY A 24 -21.76 -12.70 25.05
C GLY A 24 -21.42 -13.94 25.89
N LEU A 25 -20.66 -14.87 25.35
CA LEU A 25 -20.19 -16.07 26.05
C LEU A 25 -19.29 -15.70 27.24
N VAL A 26 -18.36 -14.76 27.03
CA VAL A 26 -17.46 -14.27 28.10
C VAL A 26 -18.24 -13.63 29.24
N ASP A 27 -19.22 -12.78 28.94
CA ASP A 27 -20.03 -12.13 29.96
C ASP A 27 -20.94 -13.15 30.69
N THR A 28 -21.46 -14.17 30.00
CA THR A 28 -22.23 -15.27 30.59
C THR A 28 -21.36 -16.13 31.51
N LEU A 29 -20.15 -16.52 31.05
CA LEU A 29 -19.24 -17.29 31.90
C LEU A 29 -18.79 -16.51 33.13
N LEU A 30 -18.53 -15.21 32.98
CA LEU A 30 -18.21 -14.32 34.11
C LEU A 30 -19.37 -14.25 35.11
N ALA A 31 -20.61 -14.03 34.64
CA ALA A 31 -21.79 -13.95 35.49
C ALA A 31 -22.02 -15.27 36.25
N LEU A 32 -21.91 -16.40 35.56
CA LEU A 32 -22.03 -17.74 36.17
C LEU A 32 -20.89 -18.02 37.16
N GLY A 33 -19.66 -17.69 36.82
CA GLY A 33 -18.50 -17.87 37.70
C GLY A 33 -18.62 -17.06 38.99
N LEU A 34 -19.07 -15.80 38.89
CA LEU A 34 -19.34 -14.96 40.06
C LEU A 34 -20.55 -15.49 40.87
N TRP A 35 -21.55 -15.98 40.20
CA TRP A 35 -22.73 -16.53 40.85
C TRP A 35 -22.39 -17.82 41.65
N VAL A 36 -21.61 -18.73 41.06
CA VAL A 36 -21.14 -19.94 41.74
C VAL A 36 -20.27 -19.56 42.95
N LEU A 37 -19.28 -18.67 42.74
CA LEU A 37 -18.36 -18.26 43.81
C LEU A 37 -19.11 -17.57 44.98
N PHE A 38 -19.90 -16.54 44.68
CA PHE A 38 -20.56 -15.76 45.71
C PHE A 38 -21.82 -16.44 46.26
N GLY A 39 -22.53 -17.22 45.45
CA GLY A 39 -23.60 -18.06 45.91
C GLY A 39 -23.15 -19.16 46.88
N PHE A 40 -22.00 -19.78 46.60
CA PHE A 40 -21.35 -20.74 47.52
C PHE A 40 -20.95 -20.07 48.85
N VAL A 41 -20.26 -18.92 48.79
CA VAL A 41 -19.89 -18.16 50.00
C VAL A 41 -21.14 -17.80 50.82
N THR A 42 -22.18 -17.32 50.19
CA THR A 42 -23.45 -16.95 50.84
C THR A 42 -24.11 -18.17 51.49
N ALA A 43 -24.15 -19.32 50.79
CA ALA A 43 -24.73 -20.54 51.31
C ALA A 43 -23.99 -21.09 52.56
N VAL A 44 -22.67 -21.02 52.57
CA VAL A 44 -21.85 -21.48 53.69
C VAL A 44 -21.90 -20.53 54.90
N SER A 45 -22.11 -19.23 54.66
CA SER A 45 -22.20 -18.20 55.71
C SER A 45 -23.57 -18.14 56.43
N SER A 46 -24.61 -18.73 55.85
CA SER A 46 -25.97 -18.68 56.39
C SER A 46 -26.21 -19.81 57.36
N MET A 47 -26.69 -19.50 58.58
CA MET A 47 -26.97 -20.46 59.65
C MET A 47 -28.38 -21.07 59.52
N ASP A 48 -29.34 -20.41 58.87
CA ASP A 48 -30.72 -20.85 58.68
C ASP A 48 -31.03 -21.08 57.18
N GLY A 49 -31.67 -22.17 56.87
CA GLY A 49 -32.06 -22.53 55.50
C GLY A 49 -32.99 -21.52 54.80
N ARG A 50 -33.85 -20.83 55.57
CA ARG A 50 -34.74 -19.80 55.05
C ARG A 50 -33.96 -18.52 54.70
N GLU A 51 -33.03 -18.15 55.54
CA GLU A 51 -32.12 -17.02 55.29
C GLU A 51 -31.23 -17.30 54.06
N ALA A 52 -30.64 -18.49 54.00
CA ALA A 52 -29.85 -18.92 52.84
C ALA A 52 -30.64 -18.83 51.52
N PHE A 53 -31.92 -19.26 51.52
CA PHE A 53 -32.77 -19.18 50.34
C PHE A 53 -32.96 -17.74 49.84
N TRP A 54 -33.25 -16.80 50.75
CA TRP A 54 -33.43 -15.41 50.37
C TRP A 54 -32.12 -14.74 49.89
N MET A 55 -31.01 -15.00 50.58
CA MET A 55 -29.71 -14.47 50.21
C MET A 55 -29.22 -15.00 48.85
N ILE A 56 -29.45 -16.30 48.55
CA ILE A 56 -29.11 -16.88 47.24
C ILE A 56 -30.03 -16.29 46.16
N THR A 57 -31.30 -16.06 46.48
CA THR A 57 -32.24 -15.41 45.53
C THR A 57 -31.80 -14.00 45.18
N VAL A 58 -31.42 -13.18 46.17
CA VAL A 58 -30.87 -11.83 45.96
C VAL A 58 -29.59 -11.88 45.12
N THR A 59 -28.65 -12.78 45.49
CA THR A 59 -27.37 -12.97 44.74
C THR A 59 -27.63 -13.35 43.30
N THR A 60 -28.63 -14.19 43.03
CA THR A 60 -29.02 -14.58 41.67
C THR A 60 -29.53 -13.40 40.85
N VAL A 61 -30.45 -12.59 41.41
CA VAL A 61 -31.00 -11.40 40.76
C VAL A 61 -29.95 -10.33 40.51
N GLN A 62 -28.95 -10.23 41.40
CA GLN A 62 -27.85 -9.26 41.26
C GLN A 62 -26.79 -9.70 40.24
N LEU A 63 -26.47 -10.98 40.09
CA LEU A 63 -25.29 -11.43 39.30
C LEU A 63 -25.66 -11.95 37.91
N LEU A 64 -26.72 -12.75 37.76
CA LEU A 64 -27.07 -13.35 36.45
C LEU A 64 -27.34 -12.31 35.35
N PRO A 65 -27.98 -11.15 35.61
CA PRO A 65 -28.22 -10.16 34.58
C PRO A 65 -26.90 -9.51 34.02
N LEU A 66 -25.76 -9.70 34.67
CA LEU A 66 -24.46 -9.28 34.12
C LEU A 66 -24.12 -9.97 32.81
N ALA A 67 -24.71 -11.15 32.52
CA ALA A 67 -24.60 -11.82 31.23
C ALA A 67 -25.06 -10.94 30.06
N TRP A 68 -26.01 -10.03 30.27
CA TRP A 68 -26.58 -9.14 29.25
C TRP A 68 -26.08 -7.70 29.34
N ARG A 69 -25.15 -7.41 30.22
CA ARG A 69 -24.69 -6.05 30.54
C ARG A 69 -24.18 -5.24 29.33
N ARG A 70 -23.72 -5.93 28.26
CA ARG A 70 -23.28 -5.26 27.01
C ARG A 70 -24.37 -5.22 25.94
N ALA A 71 -25.20 -6.28 25.86
CA ALA A 71 -26.23 -6.39 24.84
C ALA A 71 -27.48 -5.56 25.21
N ARG A 72 -27.88 -5.60 26.50
CA ARG A 72 -29.07 -4.89 27.03
C ARG A 72 -28.75 -4.22 28.36
N PRO A 73 -27.84 -3.18 28.37
CA PRO A 73 -27.33 -2.58 29.59
C PRO A 73 -28.43 -1.98 30.48
N GLU A 74 -29.48 -1.41 29.88
CA GLU A 74 -30.60 -0.80 30.61
C GLU A 74 -31.42 -1.83 31.40
N ILE A 75 -31.71 -2.98 30.78
CA ILE A 75 -32.47 -4.07 31.39
C ILE A 75 -31.61 -4.70 32.49
N SER A 76 -30.37 -5.02 32.21
CA SER A 76 -29.41 -5.56 33.19
C SER A 76 -29.32 -4.67 34.42
N PHE A 77 -29.11 -3.35 34.22
CA PHE A 77 -29.07 -2.36 35.30
C PHE A 77 -30.34 -2.30 36.10
N GLY A 78 -31.50 -2.28 35.46
CA GLY A 78 -32.81 -2.24 36.14
C GLY A 78 -33.01 -3.47 37.04
N ILE A 79 -32.73 -4.69 36.55
CA ILE A 79 -32.87 -5.92 37.33
C ILE A 79 -31.86 -5.95 38.48
N ILE A 80 -30.62 -5.58 38.26
CA ILE A 80 -29.58 -5.53 39.30
C ILE A 80 -29.96 -4.51 40.37
N THR A 81 -30.44 -3.32 40.00
CA THR A 81 -30.92 -2.30 40.96
C THR A 81 -32.10 -2.80 41.76
N ALA A 82 -33.07 -3.49 41.12
CA ALA A 82 -34.18 -4.13 41.82
C ALA A 82 -33.69 -5.20 42.81
N GLY A 83 -32.68 -5.98 42.45
CA GLY A 83 -32.02 -6.94 43.34
C GLY A 83 -31.37 -6.29 44.57
N HIS A 84 -30.78 -5.11 44.42
CA HIS A 84 -30.25 -4.36 45.57
C HIS A 84 -31.35 -3.76 46.45
N LEU A 85 -32.47 -3.31 45.86
CA LEU A 85 -33.62 -2.86 46.64
C LEU A 85 -34.29 -4.02 47.38
N LEU A 86 -34.33 -5.21 46.77
CA LEU A 86 -34.80 -6.41 47.44
C LEU A 86 -33.92 -6.80 48.64
N GLN A 87 -32.58 -6.63 48.47
CA GLN A 87 -31.64 -6.87 49.58
C GLN A 87 -31.98 -6.04 50.82
N LEU A 88 -32.29 -4.75 50.67
CA LEU A 88 -32.64 -3.88 51.78
C LEU A 88 -33.90 -4.36 52.56
N LEU A 89 -34.71 -5.21 51.92
CA LEU A 89 -35.92 -5.76 52.56
C LEU A 89 -35.70 -7.09 53.27
N VAL A 90 -34.62 -7.85 52.91
CA VAL A 90 -34.49 -9.26 53.35
C VAL A 90 -33.11 -9.56 54.00
N ALA A 91 -32.14 -8.68 53.90
CA ALA A 91 -30.78 -8.90 54.41
C ALA A 91 -30.14 -7.59 54.88
N SER A 92 -29.94 -7.41 56.17
CA SER A 92 -29.26 -6.24 56.76
C SER A 92 -27.72 -6.38 56.78
N THR A 93 -27.15 -7.21 55.89
CA THR A 93 -25.71 -7.42 55.81
C THR A 93 -25.16 -7.24 54.38
N PRO A 94 -23.93 -6.78 54.23
CA PRO A 94 -23.30 -6.67 52.91
C PRO A 94 -23.09 -8.06 52.33
N LEU A 95 -23.52 -8.26 51.06
CA LEU A 95 -23.28 -9.47 50.30
C LEU A 95 -22.11 -9.27 49.32
N PRO A 96 -21.27 -10.30 49.05
CA PRO A 96 -20.24 -10.23 48.02
C PRO A 96 -20.77 -9.87 46.63
N SER A 97 -22.05 -10.25 46.36
CA SER A 97 -22.75 -9.92 45.10
C SER A 97 -23.04 -8.42 44.90
N ASN A 98 -22.81 -7.56 45.91
CA ASN A 98 -22.93 -6.10 45.79
C ASN A 98 -21.92 -5.51 44.82
N LEU A 99 -20.85 -6.24 44.45
CA LEU A 99 -19.94 -5.89 43.36
C LEU A 99 -20.67 -5.69 42.01
N SER A 100 -21.83 -6.33 41.84
CA SER A 100 -22.67 -6.17 40.65
C SER A 100 -23.15 -4.74 40.42
N ALA A 101 -23.34 -3.94 41.50
CA ALA A 101 -23.71 -2.52 41.37
C ALA A 101 -22.65 -1.71 40.62
N MET A 102 -21.35 -1.94 40.93
CA MET A 102 -20.21 -1.26 40.28
C MET A 102 -20.09 -1.71 38.83
N MET A 103 -20.20 -3.02 38.57
CA MET A 103 -20.15 -3.59 37.23
C MET A 103 -21.29 -3.10 36.34
N SER A 104 -22.51 -2.97 36.90
CA SER A 104 -23.67 -2.47 36.18
C SER A 104 -23.60 -0.96 35.91
N ALA A 105 -23.11 -0.17 36.86
CA ALA A 105 -22.88 1.26 36.70
C ALA A 105 -21.87 1.53 35.55
N TYR A 106 -20.74 0.78 35.53
CA TYR A 106 -19.82 0.81 34.43
C TYR A 106 -20.49 0.41 33.10
N ALA A 107 -21.23 -0.68 33.08
CA ALA A 107 -21.84 -1.20 31.87
C ALA A 107 -22.84 -0.23 31.24
N VAL A 108 -23.71 0.37 32.06
CA VAL A 108 -24.68 1.38 31.60
C VAL A 108 -23.93 2.61 31.04
N ALA A 109 -22.95 3.12 31.76
CA ALA A 109 -22.17 4.27 31.32
C ALA A 109 -21.42 4.00 29.99
N ALA A 110 -20.88 2.76 29.84
CA ALA A 110 -20.06 2.37 28.67
C ALA A 110 -20.87 1.93 27.45
N TYR A 111 -22.09 1.37 27.64
CA TYR A 111 -22.82 0.68 26.56
C TYR A 111 -24.22 1.24 26.31
N SER A 112 -24.87 1.95 27.26
CA SER A 112 -26.21 2.51 27.05
C SER A 112 -26.18 3.67 26.05
N ARG A 113 -27.11 3.64 25.10
CA ARG A 113 -27.34 4.75 24.16
C ARG A 113 -28.18 5.87 24.78
N HIS A 114 -28.97 5.58 25.83
CA HIS A 114 -29.93 6.49 26.41
C HIS A 114 -29.29 7.39 27.49
N ARG A 115 -29.16 8.67 27.21
CA ARG A 115 -28.56 9.67 28.13
C ARG A 115 -29.28 9.66 29.48
N ARG A 116 -30.63 9.56 29.48
CA ARG A 116 -31.45 9.56 30.73
C ARG A 116 -31.09 8.38 31.62
N VAL A 117 -30.93 7.17 31.04
CA VAL A 117 -30.59 5.98 31.82
C VAL A 117 -29.20 6.11 32.44
N ARG A 118 -28.22 6.68 31.71
CA ARG A 118 -26.87 6.96 32.26
C ARG A 118 -26.93 7.96 33.44
N GLN A 119 -27.79 8.97 33.34
CA GLN A 119 -27.97 9.96 34.42
C GLN A 119 -28.66 9.31 35.65
N VAL A 120 -29.66 8.44 35.45
CA VAL A 120 -30.26 7.67 36.53
C VAL A 120 -29.23 6.75 37.17
N ALA A 121 -28.41 6.06 36.38
CA ALA A 121 -27.38 5.18 36.92
C ALA A 121 -26.34 5.96 37.74
N LEU A 122 -25.99 7.19 37.34
CA LEU A 122 -25.13 8.09 38.11
C LEU A 122 -25.77 8.46 39.45
N ALA A 123 -27.06 8.85 39.45
CA ALA A 123 -27.78 9.18 40.66
C ALA A 123 -27.87 7.98 41.61
N VAL A 124 -28.18 6.77 41.10
CA VAL A 124 -28.21 5.53 41.88
C VAL A 124 -26.82 5.25 42.46
N ALA A 125 -25.73 5.38 41.68
CA ALA A 125 -24.36 5.15 42.13
C ALA A 125 -23.95 6.08 43.29
N THR A 126 -24.45 7.33 43.29
CA THR A 126 -24.15 8.30 44.36
C THR A 126 -24.98 8.05 45.65
N VAL A 127 -26.21 7.57 45.51
CA VAL A 127 -27.13 7.34 46.64
C VAL A 127 -26.98 5.96 47.27
N ALA A 128 -26.50 4.97 46.52
CA ALA A 128 -26.43 3.56 46.97
C ALA A 128 -25.55 3.37 48.20
N GLY A 129 -24.42 4.07 48.34
CA GLY A 129 -23.54 3.98 49.52
C GLY A 129 -24.19 4.47 50.79
N PRO A 130 -24.72 5.71 50.87
CA PRO A 130 -25.48 6.18 52.01
C PRO A 130 -26.66 5.27 52.40
N LEU A 131 -27.42 4.79 51.39
CA LEU A 131 -28.57 3.94 51.64
C LEU A 131 -28.18 2.59 52.25
N ALA A 132 -27.09 1.97 51.73
CA ALA A 132 -26.55 0.72 52.24
C ALA A 132 -26.05 0.84 53.69
N ILE A 133 -25.40 1.93 54.07
CA ILE A 133 -24.89 2.13 55.44
C ILE A 133 -26.02 2.30 56.46
N ILE A 134 -27.11 2.96 56.08
CA ILE A 134 -28.27 3.14 56.95
C ILE A 134 -28.96 1.79 57.24
N ASP A 135 -28.97 0.85 56.29
CA ASP A 135 -29.66 -0.42 56.36
C ASP A 135 -28.84 -1.54 57.03
N TRP A 136 -27.51 -1.52 56.90
CA TRP A 136 -26.64 -2.62 57.35
C TRP A 136 -26.36 -2.56 58.85
N ASP A 137 -26.81 -3.57 59.59
CA ASP A 137 -26.69 -3.67 61.05
C ASP A 137 -25.24 -3.54 61.57
N GLY A 138 -24.26 -4.07 60.84
CA GLY A 138 -22.86 -3.97 61.20
C GLY A 138 -22.27 -2.55 61.25
N TYR A 139 -23.02 -1.54 60.74
CA TYR A 139 -22.59 -0.12 60.77
C TYR A 139 -23.38 0.70 61.82
N GLN A 140 -24.51 0.19 62.36
CA GLN A 140 -25.34 0.94 63.29
C GLN A 140 -24.62 1.27 64.60
N ASP A 141 -23.78 0.35 65.10
CA ASP A 141 -22.97 0.53 66.28
C ASP A 141 -21.62 1.22 66.04
N THR A 142 -21.32 1.58 64.80
CA THR A 142 -20.04 2.26 64.47
C THR A 142 -20.14 3.76 64.66
N PRO A 143 -19.01 4.47 64.94
CA PRO A 143 -18.99 5.93 65.01
C PRO A 143 -19.49 6.55 63.68
N LEU A 144 -20.24 7.69 63.78
CA LEU A 144 -20.76 8.39 62.62
C LEU A 144 -19.67 8.70 61.56
N THR A 145 -18.45 8.98 62.02
CA THR A 145 -17.31 9.22 61.13
C THR A 145 -16.99 8.01 60.26
N ALA A 146 -17.05 6.80 60.84
CA ALA A 146 -16.82 5.53 60.10
C ALA A 146 -18.00 5.26 59.13
N GLN A 147 -19.23 5.52 59.53
CA GLN A 147 -20.40 5.40 58.65
C GLN A 147 -20.30 6.33 57.44
N VAL A 148 -19.98 7.61 57.66
CA VAL A 148 -19.82 8.61 56.61
C VAL A 148 -18.65 8.20 55.67
N PHE A 149 -17.52 7.80 56.26
CA PHE A 149 -16.38 7.34 55.46
C PHE A 149 -16.74 6.15 54.57
N SER A 150 -17.42 5.15 55.10
CA SER A 150 -17.86 3.97 54.34
C SER A 150 -18.87 4.32 53.24
N ALA A 151 -19.83 5.17 53.54
CA ALA A 151 -20.77 5.67 52.53
C ALA A 151 -20.09 6.39 51.38
N LEU A 152 -19.15 7.27 51.70
CA LEU A 152 -18.35 7.98 50.67
C LEU A 152 -17.46 7.02 49.87
N MET A 153 -16.87 5.99 50.53
CA MET A 153 -16.04 4.98 49.85
C MET A 153 -16.86 4.17 48.84
N TYR A 154 -18.03 3.64 49.23
CA TYR A 154 -18.89 2.83 48.33
C TYR A 154 -19.44 3.68 47.19
N SER A 155 -19.95 4.89 47.48
CA SER A 155 -20.42 5.82 46.44
C SER A 155 -19.29 6.26 45.52
N GLY A 156 -18.10 6.56 46.08
CA GLY A 156 -16.93 6.96 45.34
C GLY A 156 -16.47 5.86 44.37
N LEU A 157 -16.44 4.60 44.83
CA LEU A 157 -16.08 3.48 43.98
C LEU A 157 -17.07 3.24 42.85
N ALA A 158 -18.39 3.32 43.15
CA ALA A 158 -19.42 3.22 42.13
C ALA A 158 -19.33 4.38 41.10
N LEU A 159 -19.04 5.60 41.58
CA LEU A 159 -18.82 6.76 40.72
C LEU A 159 -17.59 6.59 39.81
N VAL A 160 -16.48 6.10 40.35
CA VAL A 160 -15.26 5.80 39.56
C VAL A 160 -15.57 4.78 38.45
N CYS A 161 -16.30 3.71 38.78
CA CYS A 161 -16.73 2.73 37.78
C CYS A 161 -17.61 3.35 36.69
N TRP A 162 -18.55 4.20 37.09
CA TRP A 162 -19.40 4.92 36.12
C TRP A 162 -18.57 5.88 35.25
N LEU A 163 -17.68 6.68 35.82
CA LEU A 163 -16.81 7.60 35.09
C LEU A 163 -15.89 6.84 34.10
N TRP A 164 -15.34 5.71 34.51
CA TRP A 164 -14.55 4.85 33.63
C TRP A 164 -15.39 4.33 32.46
N GLY A 165 -16.63 3.95 32.72
CA GLY A 165 -17.57 3.54 31.66
C GLY A 165 -17.86 4.68 30.68
N ASP A 166 -18.15 5.90 31.17
CA ASP A 166 -18.40 7.07 30.33
C ASP A 166 -17.17 7.47 29.52
N LEU A 167 -15.99 7.44 30.13
CA LEU A 167 -14.71 7.69 29.43
C LEU A 167 -14.45 6.65 28.32
N THR A 168 -14.72 5.37 28.61
CA THR A 168 -14.59 4.28 27.65
C THR A 168 -15.54 4.49 26.45
N ARG A 169 -16.76 4.93 26.70
CA ARG A 169 -17.74 5.26 25.66
C ARG A 169 -17.24 6.42 24.79
N ARG A 170 -16.85 7.54 25.42
CA ARG A 170 -16.34 8.73 24.72
C ARG A 170 -15.12 8.40 23.86
N ARG A 171 -14.20 7.59 24.39
CA ARG A 171 -13.03 7.13 23.65
C ARG A 171 -13.41 6.32 22.41
N ARG A 172 -14.39 5.41 22.51
CA ARG A 172 -14.87 4.64 21.36
C ARG A 172 -15.53 5.54 20.31
N GLU A 173 -16.38 6.47 20.74
CA GLU A 173 -17.03 7.45 19.86
C GLU A 173 -15.99 8.32 19.11
N LEU A 174 -14.93 8.75 19.81
CA LEU A 174 -13.84 9.52 19.19
C LEU A 174 -13.08 8.70 18.16
N VAL A 175 -12.69 7.47 18.52
CA VAL A 175 -11.97 6.58 17.59
C VAL A 175 -12.80 6.29 16.35
N SER A 176 -14.10 6.00 16.51
CA SER A 176 -15.01 5.79 15.37
C SER A 176 -15.06 7.00 14.43
N ARG A 177 -15.21 8.22 15.01
CA ARG A 177 -15.21 9.47 14.21
C ARG A 177 -13.89 9.69 13.46
N LEU A 178 -12.76 9.43 14.13
CA LEU A 178 -11.45 9.58 13.49
C LEU A 178 -11.25 8.57 12.35
N GLN A 179 -11.76 7.34 12.51
CA GLN A 179 -11.74 6.35 11.44
C GLN A 179 -12.60 6.77 10.24
N GLU A 180 -13.83 7.23 10.50
CA GLU A 180 -14.72 7.73 9.45
C GLU A 180 -14.10 8.93 8.68
N GLN A 181 -13.46 9.86 9.40
CA GLN A 181 -12.74 10.99 8.79
C GLN A 181 -11.55 10.53 7.95
N ASN A 182 -10.78 9.56 8.45
CA ASN A 182 -9.62 9.02 7.74
C ASN A 182 -10.04 8.32 6.43
N ASP A 183 -11.12 7.54 6.48
CA ASP A 183 -11.67 6.87 5.30
C ASP A 183 -12.24 7.87 4.27
N ALA A 184 -12.84 8.96 4.74
CA ALA A 184 -13.31 10.04 3.87
C ALA A 184 -12.12 10.76 3.19
N LEU A 185 -11.06 11.08 3.95
CA LEU A 185 -9.84 11.70 3.41
C LEU A 185 -9.11 10.79 2.39
N ARG A 186 -9.06 9.49 2.64
CA ARG A 186 -8.49 8.52 1.67
C ARG A 186 -9.27 8.53 0.36
N ARG A 187 -10.60 8.45 0.44
CA ARG A 187 -11.46 8.50 -0.76
C ARG A 187 -11.29 9.82 -1.54
N ASP A 188 -11.21 10.95 -0.85
CA ASP A 188 -10.99 12.26 -1.47
C ASP A 188 -9.61 12.33 -2.17
N ARG A 189 -8.55 11.81 -1.53
CA ARG A 189 -7.22 11.71 -2.16
C ARG A 189 -7.22 10.85 -3.42
N ASP A 190 -7.85 9.67 -3.35
CA ASP A 190 -7.92 8.76 -4.48
C ASP A 190 -8.70 9.39 -5.65
N GLN A 191 -9.79 10.10 -5.34
CA GLN A 191 -10.56 10.81 -6.34
C GLN A 191 -9.76 11.95 -6.99
N ARG A 192 -9.05 12.74 -6.20
CA ARG A 192 -8.17 13.81 -6.71
C ARG A 192 -7.03 13.27 -7.56
N ALA A 193 -6.42 12.16 -7.16
CA ALA A 193 -5.38 11.51 -7.94
C ALA A 193 -5.91 11.04 -9.32
N ARG A 194 -7.12 10.45 -9.37
CA ARG A 194 -7.76 10.04 -10.62
C ARG A 194 -8.09 11.25 -11.52
N LEU A 195 -8.62 12.33 -10.94
CA LEU A 195 -8.92 13.56 -11.69
C LEU A 195 -7.64 14.18 -12.26
N ALA A 196 -6.58 14.28 -11.44
CA ALA A 196 -5.28 14.79 -11.89
C ALA A 196 -4.70 13.96 -13.04
N ALA A 197 -4.77 12.62 -12.94
CA ALA A 197 -4.33 11.75 -14.02
C ALA A 197 -5.17 11.93 -15.30
N GLN A 198 -6.48 12.14 -15.18
CA GLN A 198 -7.37 12.39 -16.31
C GLN A 198 -7.11 13.75 -16.97
N ASP A 199 -6.89 14.79 -16.16
CA ASP A 199 -6.53 16.13 -16.65
C ASP A 199 -5.20 16.10 -17.39
N GLU A 200 -4.21 15.37 -16.86
CA GLU A 200 -2.91 15.18 -17.49
C GLU A 200 -3.04 14.46 -18.84
N ARG A 201 -3.80 13.35 -18.90
CA ARG A 201 -4.08 12.66 -20.17
C ARG A 201 -4.72 13.58 -21.20
N THR A 202 -5.68 14.40 -20.78
CA THR A 202 -6.35 15.37 -21.66
C THR A 202 -5.37 16.45 -22.14
N ARG A 203 -4.47 16.93 -21.28
CA ARG A 203 -3.43 17.90 -21.60
C ARG A 203 -2.45 17.35 -22.64
N ILE A 204 -2.01 16.10 -22.44
CA ILE A 204 -1.10 15.44 -23.38
C ILE A 204 -1.76 15.19 -24.73
N ALA A 205 -3.02 14.72 -24.73
CA ALA A 205 -3.77 14.51 -25.97
C ALA A 205 -3.93 15.80 -26.80
N ARG A 206 -4.21 16.94 -26.14
CA ARG A 206 -4.24 18.25 -26.81
C ARG A 206 -2.88 18.63 -27.39
N LYS A 207 -1.81 18.49 -26.60
CA LYS A 207 -0.45 18.81 -27.06
C LYS A 207 -0.04 17.95 -28.28
N MET A 208 -0.39 16.66 -28.24
CA MET A 208 -0.16 15.77 -29.40
C MET A 208 -0.96 16.21 -30.62
N HIS A 209 -2.23 16.57 -30.43
CA HIS A 209 -3.06 17.09 -31.53
C HIS A 209 -2.47 18.36 -32.16
N ASP A 210 -2.00 19.28 -31.34
CA ASP A 210 -1.43 20.55 -31.80
C ASP A 210 -0.15 20.33 -32.61
N ILE A 211 0.74 19.42 -32.18
CA ILE A 211 1.97 19.05 -32.89
C ILE A 211 1.63 18.42 -34.24
N VAL A 212 0.70 17.45 -34.26
CA VAL A 212 0.31 16.74 -35.49
C VAL A 212 -0.37 17.71 -36.45
N ALA A 213 -1.32 18.53 -35.98
CA ALA A 213 -2.05 19.48 -36.79
C ALA A 213 -1.12 20.54 -37.42
N HIS A 214 -0.17 21.07 -36.63
CA HIS A 214 0.81 22.02 -37.11
C HIS A 214 1.72 21.42 -38.19
N SER A 215 2.28 20.25 -37.94
CA SER A 215 3.17 19.57 -38.88
C SER A 215 2.47 19.16 -40.16
N LEU A 216 1.25 18.66 -40.07
CA LEU A 216 0.42 18.34 -41.23
C LEU A 216 0.12 19.61 -42.08
N SER A 217 -0.19 20.73 -41.43
CA SER A 217 -0.44 21.99 -42.12
C SER A 217 0.81 22.46 -42.92
N VAL A 218 1.99 22.34 -42.31
CA VAL A 218 3.26 22.67 -43.02
C VAL A 218 3.48 21.73 -44.21
N VAL A 219 3.27 20.43 -44.03
CA VAL A 219 3.42 19.41 -45.09
C VAL A 219 2.48 19.71 -46.25
N VAL A 220 1.20 20.01 -45.97
CA VAL A 220 0.20 20.33 -47.00
C VAL A 220 0.57 21.59 -47.76
N VAL A 221 0.92 22.69 -47.07
CA VAL A 221 1.33 23.95 -47.74
C VAL A 221 2.57 23.77 -48.62
N GLN A 222 3.56 22.97 -48.17
CA GLN A 222 4.76 22.69 -48.98
C GLN A 222 4.41 21.81 -50.20
N ALA A 223 3.53 20.83 -50.06
CA ALA A 223 3.11 19.95 -51.13
C ALA A 223 2.30 20.74 -52.20
N ASP A 224 1.32 21.54 -51.76
CA ASP A 224 0.47 22.34 -52.62
C ASP A 224 1.27 23.45 -53.35
N GLY A 225 2.20 24.13 -52.65
CA GLY A 225 3.10 25.10 -53.22
C GLY A 225 4.02 24.51 -54.27
N ALA A 226 4.60 23.32 -53.99
CA ALA A 226 5.42 22.61 -54.97
C ALA A 226 4.63 22.15 -56.21
N ALA A 227 3.42 21.65 -56.02
CA ALA A 227 2.52 21.25 -57.08
C ALA A 227 2.12 22.45 -57.97
N TYR A 228 1.71 23.56 -57.34
CA TYR A 228 1.35 24.80 -58.08
C TYR A 228 2.51 25.36 -58.94
N THR A 229 3.72 25.41 -58.36
CA THR A 229 4.92 25.88 -59.07
C THR A 229 5.32 24.92 -60.20
N ALA A 230 5.16 23.62 -60.02
CA ALA A 230 5.39 22.63 -61.08
C ALA A 230 4.44 22.77 -62.27
N GLU A 231 3.18 23.18 -62.03
CA GLU A 231 2.13 23.32 -63.06
C GLU A 231 2.21 24.66 -63.78
N HIS A 232 2.60 25.74 -63.08
CA HIS A 232 2.48 27.12 -63.64
C HIS A 232 3.81 27.85 -63.90
N SER A 233 4.96 27.25 -63.53
CA SER A 233 6.26 27.88 -63.71
C SER A 233 7.13 27.15 -64.75
N ALA A 234 7.57 27.86 -65.81
CA ALA A 234 8.51 27.32 -66.80
C ALA A 234 9.91 27.05 -66.20
N ASP A 235 10.26 27.67 -65.06
CA ASP A 235 11.53 27.53 -64.36
C ASP A 235 11.53 26.47 -63.24
N PHE A 236 10.49 25.61 -63.17
CA PHE A 236 10.45 24.53 -62.16
C PHE A 236 11.55 23.54 -62.41
N SER A 237 12.57 23.56 -61.54
CA SER A 237 13.73 22.68 -61.61
C SER A 237 13.63 21.46 -60.70
N ARG A 238 14.41 20.42 -61.03
CA ARG A 238 14.58 19.23 -60.13
C ARG A 238 14.99 19.64 -58.73
N GLU A 239 15.77 20.70 -58.56
CA GLU A 239 16.22 21.22 -57.27
C GLU A 239 15.06 21.82 -56.45
N HIS A 240 14.07 22.44 -57.05
CA HIS A 240 12.87 22.95 -56.38
C HIS A 240 12.03 21.78 -55.81
N ALA A 241 11.82 20.74 -56.63
CA ALA A 241 11.10 19.53 -56.20
C ALA A 241 11.86 18.83 -55.06
N GLN A 242 13.19 18.70 -55.17
CA GLN A 242 14.02 18.05 -54.14
C GLN A 242 13.97 18.82 -52.81
N ARG A 243 14.03 20.15 -52.82
CA ARG A 243 13.90 20.99 -51.62
C ARG A 243 12.55 20.81 -50.95
N ALA A 244 11.43 20.86 -51.68
CA ALA A 244 10.10 20.67 -51.13
C ALA A 244 9.95 19.28 -50.51
N LEU A 245 10.39 18.21 -51.19
CA LEU A 245 10.34 16.83 -50.66
C LEU A 245 11.23 16.64 -49.42
N THR A 246 12.41 17.30 -49.40
CA THR A 246 13.29 17.24 -48.21
C THR A 246 12.63 17.93 -47.02
N THR A 247 12.05 19.12 -47.21
CA THR A 247 11.34 19.84 -46.14
C THR A 247 10.15 19.03 -45.61
N ILE A 248 9.33 18.47 -46.51
CA ILE A 248 8.22 17.59 -46.11
C ILE A 248 8.71 16.40 -45.28
N GLY A 249 9.77 15.71 -45.77
CA GLY A 249 10.33 14.56 -45.09
C GLY A 249 10.97 14.88 -43.73
N THR A 250 11.57 16.06 -43.59
CA THR A 250 12.15 16.52 -42.32
C THR A 250 11.07 16.84 -41.29
N THR A 251 10.09 17.67 -41.69
CA THR A 251 8.94 18.03 -40.83
C THR A 251 8.17 16.81 -40.37
N ALA A 252 7.94 15.84 -41.25
CA ALA A 252 7.23 14.61 -40.89
C ALA A 252 8.02 13.74 -39.88
N ARG A 253 9.37 13.64 -40.03
CA ARG A 253 10.21 12.90 -39.11
C ARG A 253 10.32 13.58 -37.75
N GLU A 254 10.42 14.89 -37.70
CA GLU A 254 10.42 15.68 -36.47
C GLU A 254 9.10 15.50 -35.69
N ALA A 255 7.94 15.63 -36.37
CA ALA A 255 6.64 15.41 -35.76
C ALA A 255 6.48 13.99 -35.18
N LEU A 256 6.93 12.98 -35.93
CA LEU A 256 6.89 11.59 -35.49
C LEU A 256 7.77 11.35 -34.27
N SER A 257 8.98 11.95 -34.24
CA SER A 257 9.92 11.86 -33.11
C SER A 257 9.32 12.51 -31.85
N GLU A 258 8.77 13.72 -31.97
CA GLU A 258 8.13 14.45 -30.88
C GLU A 258 6.93 13.68 -30.31
N THR A 259 6.06 13.13 -31.18
CA THR A 259 4.92 12.31 -30.78
C THR A 259 5.36 11.04 -30.07
N ARG A 260 6.39 10.34 -30.55
CA ARG A 260 6.96 9.16 -29.86
C ARG A 260 7.53 9.49 -28.50
N ARG A 261 8.17 10.65 -28.33
CA ARG A 261 8.71 11.12 -27.05
C ARG A 261 7.60 11.33 -26.03
N LEU A 262 6.48 11.98 -26.43
CA LEU A 262 5.33 12.21 -25.57
C LEU A 262 4.63 10.90 -25.15
N VAL A 263 4.49 9.93 -26.06
CA VAL A 263 3.93 8.60 -25.76
C VAL A 263 4.87 7.79 -24.87
N GLY A 264 6.17 7.91 -25.04
CA GLY A 264 7.18 7.25 -24.21
C GLY A 264 7.10 7.66 -22.73
N VAL A 265 6.89 8.94 -22.45
CA VAL A 265 6.70 9.47 -21.09
C VAL A 265 5.43 8.91 -20.43
N LEU A 266 4.35 8.68 -21.19
CA LEU A 266 3.12 8.06 -20.65
C LEU A 266 3.32 6.59 -20.29
N ARG A 267 4.12 5.85 -21.06
CA ARG A 267 4.36 4.43 -20.84
C ARG A 267 5.22 4.17 -19.61
N THR A 268 6.22 5.02 -19.33
CA THR A 268 7.03 4.92 -18.10
C THR A 268 6.22 5.26 -16.83
N ALA A 269 5.21 6.12 -16.91
CA ALA A 269 4.33 6.45 -15.79
C ALA A 269 3.26 5.37 -15.49
N GLU A 270 2.93 4.53 -16.46
CA GLU A 270 1.99 3.40 -16.28
C GLU A 270 2.71 2.12 -15.81
N ASP A 271 3.99 1.94 -16.16
CA ASP A 271 4.79 0.77 -15.78
C ASP A 271 5.24 0.76 -14.30
N GLU A 272 5.13 1.88 -13.57
CA GLU A 272 5.39 1.93 -12.12
C GLU A 272 4.24 1.34 -11.24
N GLY A 273 3.10 0.95 -11.80
CA GLY A 273 1.94 0.45 -11.06
C GLY A 273 1.25 -0.79 -11.63
N GLY A 274 1.77 -1.38 -12.70
CA GLY A 274 1.15 -2.50 -13.40
C GLY A 274 1.68 -3.87 -12.96
N ASP A 275 0.76 -4.83 -12.76
CA ASP A 275 1.02 -6.24 -12.54
C ASP A 275 1.93 -6.80 -13.68
N PRO A 276 2.98 -7.59 -13.38
CA PRO A 276 3.92 -8.12 -14.40
C PRO A 276 3.30 -9.01 -15.48
N THR A 277 2.00 -9.27 -15.43
CA THR A 277 1.28 -10.19 -16.33
C THR A 277 0.71 -9.57 -17.60
N ASP A 278 0.69 -8.23 -17.74
CA ASP A 278 0.14 -7.56 -18.94
C ASP A 278 1.22 -7.01 -19.91
N LEU A 279 2.29 -7.77 -20.11
CA LEU A 279 3.25 -7.51 -21.18
C LEU A 279 2.65 -7.93 -22.54
N VAL A 280 1.98 -6.99 -23.20
CA VAL A 280 1.64 -7.10 -24.61
C VAL A 280 2.90 -7.40 -25.42
N TYR A 281 2.89 -8.57 -26.01
CA TYR A 281 3.75 -9.23 -26.96
C TYR A 281 4.53 -8.25 -27.88
N THR A 282 5.69 -7.80 -27.42
CA THR A 282 6.80 -7.41 -28.32
C THR A 282 7.74 -8.61 -28.38
N PRO A 283 8.19 -9.07 -29.55
CA PRO A 283 9.17 -10.14 -29.64
C PRO A 283 10.35 -9.78 -28.75
N THR A 284 10.58 -10.57 -27.71
CA THR A 284 11.64 -10.29 -26.74
C THR A 284 12.93 -10.81 -27.35
N GLU A 285 13.60 -9.95 -28.11
CA GLU A 285 14.90 -10.23 -28.71
C GLU A 285 15.90 -10.60 -27.60
N THR A 286 16.62 -11.68 -27.79
CA THR A 286 17.56 -12.28 -26.82
C THR A 286 18.97 -12.37 -27.42
N LEU A 287 19.94 -12.86 -26.67
CA LEU A 287 21.27 -13.14 -27.20
C LEU A 287 21.28 -14.09 -28.40
N ALA A 288 20.26 -14.93 -28.54
CA ALA A 288 20.10 -15.83 -29.69
C ALA A 288 19.83 -15.06 -30.99
N ASP A 289 19.30 -13.84 -30.89
CA ASP A 289 18.93 -13.01 -32.05
C ASP A 289 20.07 -12.06 -32.47
N LEU A 290 21.25 -12.13 -31.83
CA LEU A 290 22.45 -11.34 -32.20
C LEU A 290 22.93 -11.59 -33.64
N PRO A 291 22.98 -12.82 -34.16
CA PRO A 291 23.34 -13.04 -35.55
C PRO A 291 22.46 -12.27 -36.53
N ASP A 292 21.13 -12.32 -36.33
CA ASP A 292 20.17 -11.60 -37.16
C ASP A 292 20.33 -10.08 -37.07
N LEU A 293 20.67 -9.57 -35.89
CA LEU A 293 20.98 -8.15 -35.72
C LEU A 293 22.24 -7.73 -36.50
N VAL A 294 23.29 -8.52 -36.40
CA VAL A 294 24.56 -8.29 -37.11
C VAL A 294 24.36 -8.34 -38.62
N ASP A 295 23.61 -9.31 -39.14
CA ASP A 295 23.28 -9.42 -40.58
C ASP A 295 22.49 -8.20 -41.08
N ARG A 296 21.55 -7.69 -40.29
CA ARG A 296 20.81 -6.44 -40.64
C ARG A 296 21.75 -5.23 -40.73
N VAL A 297 22.70 -5.14 -39.81
CA VAL A 297 23.68 -4.03 -39.83
C VAL A 297 24.68 -4.18 -40.98
N ALA A 298 25.16 -5.40 -41.28
CA ALA A 298 26.01 -5.69 -42.42
C ALA A 298 25.33 -5.33 -43.75
N ALA A 299 24.01 -5.59 -43.89
CA ALA A 299 23.21 -5.18 -45.06
C ALA A 299 23.14 -3.67 -45.27
N SER A 300 23.44 -2.85 -44.23
CA SER A 300 23.55 -1.38 -44.35
C SER A 300 24.92 -0.89 -44.87
N GLY A 301 25.85 -1.80 -45.18
CA GLY A 301 27.15 -1.48 -45.75
C GLY A 301 28.29 -1.30 -44.76
N ILE A 302 28.13 -1.74 -43.53
CA ILE A 302 29.18 -1.79 -42.49
C ILE A 302 29.72 -3.22 -42.40
N ASP A 303 31.06 -3.35 -42.36
CA ASP A 303 31.72 -4.64 -42.17
C ASP A 303 31.66 -5.04 -40.66
N VAL A 304 30.77 -5.95 -40.31
CA VAL A 304 30.55 -6.40 -38.91
C VAL A 304 30.91 -7.85 -38.76
N THR A 305 31.71 -8.18 -37.75
CA THR A 305 32.06 -9.56 -37.38
C THR A 305 31.50 -9.86 -35.98
N LEU A 306 30.89 -11.04 -35.80
CA LEU A 306 30.36 -11.52 -34.52
C LEU A 306 31.16 -12.75 -34.05
N ASP A 307 31.82 -12.63 -32.90
CA ASP A 307 32.46 -13.72 -32.18
C ASP A 307 31.63 -14.07 -30.95
N GLN A 308 30.68 -15.01 -31.10
CA GLN A 308 29.81 -15.43 -29.99
C GLN A 308 30.30 -16.77 -29.41
N LEU A 309 30.97 -16.68 -28.26
CA LEU A 309 31.65 -17.81 -27.57
C LEU A 309 30.91 -18.24 -26.28
N VAL A 310 29.60 -18.08 -26.26
CA VAL A 310 28.76 -18.38 -25.10
C VAL A 310 27.63 -19.33 -25.45
N ASP A 311 27.34 -20.26 -24.55
CA ASP A 311 26.09 -21.02 -24.63
C ASP A 311 24.92 -20.11 -24.21
N VAL A 312 24.18 -19.66 -25.19
CA VAL A 312 23.06 -18.72 -24.99
C VAL A 312 22.00 -19.27 -24.08
N SER A 313 21.82 -20.60 -24.03
CA SER A 313 20.82 -21.26 -23.18
C SER A 313 21.16 -21.21 -21.70
N ALA A 314 22.44 -20.98 -21.37
CA ALA A 314 22.92 -20.86 -19.99
C ALA A 314 22.79 -19.43 -19.43
N VAL A 315 22.51 -18.42 -20.28
CA VAL A 315 22.44 -17.02 -19.85
C VAL A 315 21.00 -16.69 -19.39
N PRO A 316 20.80 -16.16 -18.14
CA PRO A 316 19.50 -15.71 -17.68
C PRO A 316 18.88 -14.69 -18.64
N ARG A 317 17.56 -14.78 -18.84
CA ARG A 317 16.83 -13.97 -19.81
C ARG A 317 17.05 -12.47 -19.63
N GLU A 318 17.08 -12.00 -18.40
CA GLU A 318 17.28 -10.57 -18.08
C GLU A 318 18.68 -10.09 -18.48
N THR A 319 19.71 -10.88 -18.17
CA THR A 319 21.11 -10.61 -18.55
C THR A 319 21.28 -10.65 -20.06
N GLY A 320 20.66 -11.65 -20.72
CA GLY A 320 20.68 -11.78 -22.18
C GLY A 320 20.00 -10.61 -22.90
N LEU A 321 18.86 -10.13 -22.38
CA LEU A 321 18.18 -8.95 -22.91
C LEU A 321 19.01 -7.68 -22.73
N ALA A 322 19.63 -7.47 -21.57
CA ALA A 322 20.51 -6.32 -21.32
C ALA A 322 21.70 -6.32 -22.31
N ALA A 323 22.35 -7.48 -22.49
CA ALA A 323 23.44 -7.65 -23.45
C ALA A 323 23.01 -7.34 -24.89
N TYR A 324 21.88 -7.91 -25.33
CA TYR A 324 21.33 -7.65 -26.68
C TYR A 324 21.10 -6.14 -26.91
N ARG A 325 20.46 -5.46 -25.95
CA ARG A 325 20.17 -4.02 -26.05
C ARG A 325 21.46 -3.16 -26.04
N ILE A 326 22.48 -3.56 -25.31
CA ILE A 326 23.80 -2.87 -25.35
C ILE A 326 24.45 -3.02 -26.72
N VAL A 327 24.44 -4.21 -27.32
CA VAL A 327 24.97 -4.45 -28.67
C VAL A 327 24.17 -3.63 -29.70
N GLN A 328 22.83 -3.68 -29.64
CA GLN A 328 21.96 -2.94 -30.56
C GLN A 328 22.20 -1.45 -30.54
N GLU A 329 22.31 -0.84 -29.38
CA GLU A 329 22.58 0.59 -29.22
C GLU A 329 23.99 0.94 -29.69
N SER A 330 25.00 0.08 -29.39
CA SER A 330 26.37 0.28 -29.82
C SER A 330 26.49 0.22 -31.34
N LEU A 331 25.85 -0.75 -32.01
CA LEU A 331 25.83 -0.83 -33.47
C LEU A 331 25.09 0.35 -34.10
N THR A 332 24.02 0.83 -33.48
CA THR A 332 23.32 2.04 -33.91
C THR A 332 24.24 3.28 -33.83
N ASN A 333 25.05 3.37 -32.77
CA ASN A 333 26.05 4.44 -32.63
C ASN A 333 27.17 4.35 -33.68
N VAL A 334 27.59 3.13 -34.00
CA VAL A 334 28.56 2.94 -35.09
C VAL A 334 28.00 3.44 -36.44
N ILE A 335 26.75 3.09 -36.79
CA ILE A 335 26.13 3.57 -38.02
C ILE A 335 26.09 5.10 -38.09
N LYS A 336 25.79 5.76 -36.94
CA LYS A 336 25.70 7.23 -36.87
C LYS A 336 27.05 7.94 -36.88
N HIS A 337 28.07 7.37 -36.24
CA HIS A 337 29.28 8.11 -35.86
C HIS A 337 30.61 7.59 -36.43
N ALA A 338 30.72 6.30 -36.77
CA ALA A 338 31.98 5.71 -37.18
C ALA A 338 32.41 6.11 -38.62
N GLY A 339 31.48 6.44 -39.48
CA GLY A 339 31.72 6.80 -40.88
C GLY A 339 31.65 5.62 -41.84
N SER A 340 31.65 5.93 -43.18
CA SER A 340 31.58 4.90 -44.21
C SER A 340 32.87 4.09 -44.29
N GLY A 341 32.74 2.73 -44.27
CA GLY A 341 33.86 1.79 -44.34
C GLY A 341 34.48 1.40 -43.00
N ALA A 342 33.89 1.79 -41.88
CA ALA A 342 34.30 1.31 -40.58
C ALA A 342 34.07 -0.19 -40.44
N ARG A 343 34.99 -0.88 -39.78
CA ARG A 343 34.88 -2.30 -39.40
C ARG A 343 34.52 -2.40 -37.93
N VAL A 344 33.60 -3.28 -37.62
CA VAL A 344 33.10 -3.51 -36.25
C VAL A 344 33.30 -4.95 -35.86
N ARG A 345 33.81 -5.15 -34.68
CA ARG A 345 33.88 -6.49 -34.07
C ARG A 345 32.99 -6.51 -32.82
N VAL A 346 32.02 -7.41 -32.79
CA VAL A 346 31.19 -7.73 -31.62
C VAL A 346 31.69 -9.05 -31.07
N ARG A 347 32.12 -9.06 -29.82
CA ARG A 347 32.53 -10.26 -29.11
C ARG A 347 31.65 -10.46 -27.87
N VAL A 348 31.12 -11.66 -27.71
CA VAL A 348 30.34 -12.06 -26.56
C VAL A 348 30.94 -13.35 -26.02
N ASP A 349 31.54 -13.29 -24.86
CA ASP A 349 32.08 -14.46 -24.17
C ASP A 349 31.56 -14.55 -22.73
N ALA A 350 31.55 -15.75 -22.16
CA ALA A 350 31.13 -16.00 -20.80
C ALA A 350 32.15 -16.89 -20.10
N ASP A 351 32.68 -16.35 -19.01
CA ASP A 351 33.55 -17.07 -18.09
C ASP A 351 32.94 -17.00 -16.69
N ALA A 352 33.42 -16.16 -15.80
CA ALA A 352 32.75 -15.85 -14.51
C ALA A 352 31.62 -14.81 -14.65
N GLN A 353 31.59 -14.10 -15.76
CA GLN A 353 30.62 -13.05 -16.11
C GLN A 353 30.39 -13.10 -17.64
N LEU A 354 29.19 -12.63 -18.06
CA LEU A 354 28.93 -12.40 -19.47
C LEU A 354 29.64 -11.10 -19.88
N ARG A 355 30.68 -11.20 -20.70
CA ARG A 355 31.39 -10.06 -21.25
C ARG A 355 30.95 -9.77 -22.67
N VAL A 356 30.56 -8.53 -22.91
CA VAL A 356 30.17 -8.03 -24.23
C VAL A 356 31.17 -6.92 -24.61
N GLU A 357 31.85 -7.10 -25.73
CA GLU A 357 32.82 -6.12 -26.25
C GLU A 357 32.44 -5.75 -27.69
N ILE A 358 32.27 -4.45 -27.93
CA ILE A 358 32.00 -3.91 -29.26
C ILE A 358 33.10 -2.91 -29.59
N ARG A 359 33.86 -3.17 -30.64
CA ARG A 359 34.98 -2.33 -31.08
C ARG A 359 34.81 -1.97 -32.55
N ASP A 360 34.91 -0.68 -32.84
CA ASP A 360 35.01 -0.18 -34.21
C ASP A 360 36.41 0.45 -34.48
N ASP A 361 36.77 0.56 -35.75
CA ASP A 361 37.97 1.25 -36.22
C ASP A 361 37.65 2.61 -36.86
N GLY A 362 36.46 3.18 -36.53
CA GLY A 362 35.98 4.45 -37.08
C GLY A 362 36.68 5.71 -36.53
N ARG A 363 35.97 6.84 -36.62
CA ARG A 363 36.52 8.17 -36.28
C ARG A 363 36.80 8.39 -34.79
N GLY A 364 36.34 7.50 -33.90
CA GLY A 364 36.58 7.58 -32.47
C GLY A 364 36.19 8.92 -31.83
N ALA A 365 37.12 9.50 -31.06
CA ALA A 365 36.90 10.79 -30.39
C ALA A 365 36.76 12.00 -31.35
N ALA A 366 37.06 11.84 -32.67
CA ALA A 366 36.90 12.90 -33.68
C ALA A 366 35.46 12.94 -34.27
N ALA A 367 34.56 12.05 -33.87
CA ALA A 367 33.16 12.14 -34.24
C ALA A 367 32.53 13.40 -33.59
N ARG A 368 31.73 14.14 -34.39
CA ARG A 368 31.00 15.31 -33.85
C ARG A 368 30.05 14.84 -32.77
N ASP A 369 30.09 15.50 -31.62
CA ASP A 369 29.14 15.29 -30.52
C ASP A 369 27.81 15.96 -30.92
N ASP A 370 26.81 15.14 -31.29
CA ASP A 370 25.47 15.64 -31.71
C ASP A 370 24.58 15.97 -30.49
N GLY A 371 25.16 16.06 -29.28
CA GLY A 371 24.49 16.58 -28.08
C GLY A 371 23.50 15.62 -27.36
N ASP A 372 23.21 14.45 -27.91
CA ASP A 372 22.26 13.48 -27.36
C ASP A 372 22.98 12.33 -26.61
N GLY A 373 23.78 12.63 -25.56
CA GLY A 373 24.50 11.65 -24.73
C GLY A 373 23.62 10.59 -24.02
N HIS A 374 22.33 10.50 -24.37
CA HIS A 374 21.34 9.60 -23.74
C HIS A 374 21.61 8.10 -24.03
N GLY A 375 22.19 7.74 -25.17
CA GLY A 375 22.48 6.35 -25.51
C GLY A 375 23.49 5.69 -24.56
N LEU A 376 24.58 6.38 -24.22
CA LEU A 376 25.58 5.88 -23.27
C LEU A 376 25.06 5.78 -21.83
N ILE A 377 24.23 6.74 -21.43
CA ILE A 377 23.57 6.73 -20.11
C ILE A 377 22.63 5.52 -20.02
N GLY A 378 21.73 5.34 -20.99
CA GLY A 378 20.81 4.22 -21.02
C GLY A 378 21.50 2.84 -21.10
N MET A 379 22.67 2.73 -21.75
CA MET A 379 23.44 1.50 -21.73
C MET A 379 24.06 1.20 -20.36
N ARG A 380 24.56 2.22 -19.63
CA ARG A 380 25.07 2.06 -18.25
C ARG A 380 23.96 1.67 -17.27
N GLU A 381 22.80 2.30 -17.38
CA GLU A 381 21.63 1.96 -16.55
C GLU A 381 21.16 0.52 -16.76
N ARG A 382 21.13 0.06 -18.02
CA ARG A 382 20.79 -1.34 -18.34
C ARG A 382 21.83 -2.35 -17.82
N ALA A 383 23.12 -2.04 -17.88
CA ALA A 383 24.14 -2.90 -17.26
C ALA A 383 23.97 -2.93 -15.72
N ALA A 384 23.73 -1.77 -15.10
CA ALA A 384 23.53 -1.66 -13.65
C ALA A 384 22.26 -2.36 -13.17
N SER A 385 21.18 -2.39 -13.97
CA SER A 385 19.92 -3.05 -13.60
C SER A 385 20.05 -4.57 -13.39
N VAL A 386 21.04 -5.20 -14.04
CA VAL A 386 21.38 -6.63 -13.84
C VAL A 386 22.59 -6.81 -12.91
N GLY A 387 23.05 -5.74 -12.22
CA GLY A 387 24.19 -5.79 -11.31
C GLY A 387 25.56 -5.78 -12.03
N GLY A 388 25.58 -5.44 -13.32
CA GLY A 388 26.80 -5.35 -14.13
C GLY A 388 27.41 -3.94 -14.21
N THR A 389 28.49 -3.83 -14.95
CA THR A 389 29.19 -2.57 -15.22
C THR A 389 29.44 -2.39 -16.72
N MET A 390 29.49 -1.13 -17.17
CA MET A 390 29.74 -0.80 -18.57
C MET A 390 30.70 0.37 -18.67
N THR A 391 31.69 0.23 -19.56
CA THR A 391 32.64 1.29 -19.93
C THR A 391 32.59 1.56 -21.44
N ALA A 392 32.75 2.80 -21.82
CA ALA A 392 32.77 3.20 -23.23
C ALA A 392 33.74 4.36 -23.41
N GLY A 393 34.59 4.28 -24.46
CA GLY A 393 35.56 5.32 -24.73
C GLY A 393 36.39 5.05 -25.98
N PRO A 394 37.28 6.00 -26.38
CA PRO A 394 38.20 5.81 -27.49
C PRO A 394 39.10 4.60 -27.30
N ALA A 395 39.26 3.77 -28.33
CA ALA A 395 40.10 2.59 -28.28
C ALA A 395 41.59 2.94 -28.50
N SER A 396 42.50 2.22 -27.82
CA SER A 396 43.93 2.29 -28.08
C SER A 396 44.21 1.79 -29.50
N GLY A 397 44.70 2.71 -30.38
CA GLY A 397 44.91 2.39 -31.80
C GLY A 397 43.86 2.94 -32.76
N GLY A 398 42.90 3.76 -32.26
CA GLY A 398 41.83 4.37 -33.04
C GLY A 398 40.49 3.65 -32.89
N GLY A 399 39.42 4.37 -33.26
CA GLY A 399 38.06 3.86 -33.11
C GLY A 399 37.47 4.02 -31.69
N TYR A 400 36.42 3.28 -31.42
CA TYR A 400 35.70 3.33 -30.15
C TYR A 400 35.50 1.92 -29.59
N LEU A 401 35.50 1.81 -28.27
CA LEU A 401 35.35 0.55 -27.55
C LEU A 401 34.22 0.69 -26.49
N VAL A 402 33.28 -0.22 -26.56
CA VAL A 402 32.25 -0.44 -25.53
C VAL A 402 32.48 -1.81 -24.91
N THR A 403 32.59 -1.88 -23.59
CA THR A 403 32.74 -3.12 -22.84
C THR A 403 31.70 -3.16 -21.73
N ALA A 404 30.94 -4.25 -21.63
CA ALA A 404 30.04 -4.50 -20.55
C ALA A 404 30.35 -5.84 -19.90
N ASP A 405 30.45 -5.86 -18.56
CA ASP A 405 30.62 -7.04 -17.74
C ASP A 405 29.31 -7.24 -16.95
N LEU A 406 28.58 -8.29 -17.29
CA LEU A 406 27.25 -8.58 -16.75
C LEU A 406 27.31 -9.86 -15.93
N PRO A 407 27.05 -9.84 -14.61
CA PRO A 407 27.09 -11.03 -13.77
C PRO A 407 25.95 -11.98 -14.12
N PHE A 408 26.22 -13.28 -14.15
CA PHE A 408 25.22 -14.32 -14.19
C PHE A 408 25.72 -15.57 -13.46
N ASP A 409 24.80 -16.33 -12.90
CA ASP A 409 25.11 -17.59 -12.26
C ASP A 409 24.69 -18.74 -13.20
N PRO A 410 25.66 -19.48 -13.78
CA PRO A 410 25.35 -20.58 -14.69
C PRO A 410 24.67 -21.75 -13.99
N GLU A 411 24.72 -21.88 -12.66
CA GLU A 411 24.07 -22.95 -11.90
C GLU A 411 22.60 -22.63 -11.55
N ALA A 412 22.19 -21.38 -11.56
CA ALA A 412 20.82 -20.97 -11.27
C ALA A 412 19.81 -21.26 -12.41
N SER A 413 20.30 -21.68 -13.59
CA SER A 413 19.47 -21.91 -14.80
C SER A 413 19.24 -23.41 -15.11
N ARG A 414 19.61 -24.33 -14.20
CA ARG A 414 19.38 -25.77 -14.36
C ARG A 414 18.20 -26.29 -13.53
#